data_38923d10c739242e21d21bbf123dfc1e
#
_entry.id   38923d10c739242e21d21bbf123dfc1e
#
_cell.length_a   1.000
_cell.length_b   1.000
_cell.length_c   1.000
_cell.angle_alpha   90.00
_cell.angle_beta   90.00
_cell.angle_gamma   90.00
#
_symmetry.space_group_name_H-M   'P 1'
#
loop_
_entity.id
_entity.type
_entity.pdbx_description
1 polymer ?
#
loop_
_entity_poly.entity_id
_entity_poly.type
_entity_poly.pdbx_seq_one_letter_code
_entity_poly.pdbx_strand_id
1 'polypeptide(L)'
;EIAGNAKWISGVASDVMNWTALAYFYALEAYEKTGVPQGMLVSSLGGSEIESWISQEHLKEFPRLILDKEALKAFEEANKDKGEGIWNQLDFDDSDWATMQMPGTWRENGLNVRGTVWMRKDFDLPAEMDGRHAKLSMGTLVHNDQVYVNGVYVGSTGYEYPPRRYQIPAGVLREGKNTIAVRLNAPAGNGEFVKDKPYKLIGDAAQIDLTGTWKYKVGADMAEAMQYADRLKNRKNVGSGLYNGMIYPLRNYKVKAAIWYQGESNSGRPHEYNALMTSLIENWRELWPDMPFLLVQLPNFMQKHPQPTDSGWARIREAQLQAFKNIPNTALAVNYDIGEWNDIHPLNKKTLAQRLFLGARKLVYGEKITASGPIYKDMKISGNKIIITFTETGKGLAIRGGEKVLKHFAIAGDD
;
A
#
# COMPACT_ATOMS: atom_id res chain seq x y z
N GLU A 1 -3.15 -12.43 -11.28
CA GLU A 1 -2.55 -12.13 -12.60
C GLU A 1 -1.69 -10.89 -12.45
N ILE A 2 -0.43 -10.97 -12.86
CA ILE A 2 0.38 -9.77 -13.10
C ILE A 2 -0.29 -9.07 -14.26
N ALA A 3 -0.70 -7.81 -14.09
CA ALA A 3 -1.19 -7.02 -15.22
C ALA A 3 -0.15 -7.13 -16.36
N GLY A 4 -0.54 -7.76 -17.46
CA GLY A 4 0.35 -8.16 -18.55
C GLY A 4 1.04 -7.04 -19.32
N ASN A 5 1.12 -5.83 -18.76
CA ASN A 5 1.62 -4.61 -19.38
C ASN A 5 2.76 -3.93 -18.59
N ALA A 6 3.45 -4.67 -17.71
CA ALA A 6 4.63 -4.12 -17.05
C ALA A 6 5.69 -3.78 -18.11
N LYS A 7 6.12 -2.52 -18.18
CA LYS A 7 7.14 -2.02 -19.10
C LYS A 7 8.16 -1.16 -18.37
N TRP A 8 9.37 -1.13 -18.88
CA TRP A 8 10.35 -0.16 -18.44
C TRP A 8 9.94 1.24 -18.89
N ILE A 9 9.88 2.17 -17.95
CA ILE A 9 9.56 3.58 -18.18
C ILE A 9 10.80 4.39 -17.84
N SER A 10 11.19 5.29 -18.76
CA SER A 10 12.32 6.18 -18.55
C SER A 10 12.03 7.22 -17.48
N GLY A 11 13.05 7.61 -16.70
CA GLY A 11 12.96 8.63 -15.65
C GLY A 11 12.85 10.07 -16.17
N VAL A 12 12.16 10.30 -17.29
CA VAL A 12 11.90 11.65 -17.81
C VAL A 12 10.78 12.36 -17.04
N ALA A 13 10.81 13.68 -17.02
CA ALA A 13 9.96 14.49 -16.14
C ALA A 13 8.45 14.25 -16.27
N SER A 14 7.94 13.93 -17.46
CA SER A 14 6.52 13.65 -17.69
C SER A 14 6.04 12.39 -17.01
N ASP A 15 6.90 11.39 -16.89
CA ASP A 15 6.52 10.05 -16.44
C ASP A 15 6.70 9.85 -14.93
N VAL A 16 7.67 10.54 -14.32
CA VAL A 16 8.03 10.37 -12.90
C VAL A 16 6.92 10.79 -11.93
N MET A 17 5.99 11.63 -12.36
CA MET A 17 4.88 12.07 -11.51
C MET A 17 3.94 10.94 -11.07
N ASN A 18 3.97 9.81 -11.79
CA ASN A 18 3.18 8.62 -11.48
C ASN A 18 3.99 7.52 -10.79
N TRP A 19 5.27 7.76 -10.52
CA TRP A 19 6.13 6.77 -9.88
C TRP A 19 5.96 6.80 -8.37
N THR A 20 6.32 5.70 -7.69
CA THR A 20 6.45 5.73 -6.25
C THR A 20 7.59 6.66 -5.85
N ALA A 21 7.28 7.66 -5.02
CA ALA A 21 8.24 8.69 -4.63
C ALA A 21 9.50 8.13 -3.99
N LEU A 22 9.38 7.06 -3.18
CA LEU A 22 10.55 6.44 -2.54
C LEU A 22 11.50 5.83 -3.55
N ALA A 23 10.99 5.09 -4.54
CA ALA A 23 11.84 4.49 -5.57
C ALA A 23 12.50 5.57 -6.43
N TYR A 24 11.77 6.62 -6.79
CA TYR A 24 12.31 7.75 -7.54
C TYR A 24 13.46 8.44 -6.78
N PHE A 25 13.22 8.87 -5.55
CA PHE A 25 14.25 9.55 -4.77
C PHE A 25 15.46 8.66 -4.45
N TYR A 26 15.23 7.36 -4.24
CA TYR A 26 16.34 6.42 -4.04
C TYR A 26 17.19 6.28 -5.33
N ALA A 27 16.55 6.08 -6.46
CA ALA A 27 17.24 5.97 -7.74
C ALA A 27 18.02 7.26 -8.09
N LEU A 28 17.41 8.42 -7.83
CA LEU A 28 18.05 9.72 -8.02
C LEU A 28 19.28 9.88 -7.12
N GLU A 29 19.16 9.65 -5.82
CA GLU A 29 20.27 9.73 -4.86
C GLU A 29 21.40 8.78 -5.24
N ALA A 30 21.08 7.55 -5.62
CA ALA A 30 22.05 6.56 -6.04
C ALA A 30 22.76 7.00 -7.34
N TYR A 31 22.04 7.51 -8.32
CA TYR A 31 22.61 8.02 -9.57
C TYR A 31 23.51 9.23 -9.35
N GLU A 32 23.05 10.21 -8.57
CA GLU A 32 23.84 11.43 -8.27
C GLU A 32 25.16 11.11 -7.54
N LYS A 33 25.18 10.06 -6.71
CA LYS A 33 26.38 9.68 -5.95
C LYS A 33 27.31 8.74 -6.70
N THR A 34 26.81 7.95 -7.64
CA THR A 34 27.59 6.87 -8.30
C THR A 34 27.80 7.10 -9.79
N GLY A 35 26.97 7.92 -10.44
CA GLY A 35 26.92 8.05 -11.89
C GLY A 35 26.31 6.82 -12.60
N VAL A 36 25.86 5.81 -11.86
CA VAL A 36 25.33 4.55 -12.41
C VAL A 36 23.81 4.65 -12.55
N PRO A 37 23.24 4.44 -13.75
CA PRO A 37 21.80 4.40 -13.94
C PRO A 37 21.15 3.32 -13.07
N GLN A 38 20.01 3.65 -12.46
CA GLN A 38 19.27 2.77 -11.55
C GLN A 38 17.99 2.27 -12.20
N GLY A 39 17.79 0.96 -12.25
CA GLY A 39 16.52 0.32 -12.59
C GLY A 39 15.77 -0.08 -11.31
N MET A 40 14.52 0.35 -11.20
CA MET A 40 13.66 0.04 -10.04
C MET A 40 12.52 -0.90 -10.45
N LEU A 41 12.47 -2.08 -9.85
CA LEU A 41 11.32 -2.97 -9.91
C LEU A 41 10.43 -2.67 -8.70
N VAL A 42 9.24 -2.12 -8.96
CA VAL A 42 8.29 -1.78 -7.90
C VAL A 42 7.22 -2.85 -7.82
N SER A 43 7.24 -3.59 -6.72
CA SER A 43 6.28 -4.65 -6.40
C SER A 43 5.69 -4.34 -5.03
N SER A 44 4.48 -3.77 -5.00
CA SER A 44 3.86 -3.32 -3.74
C SER A 44 2.34 -3.41 -3.83
N LEU A 45 1.71 -3.69 -2.70
CA LEU A 45 0.26 -3.64 -2.52
C LEU A 45 -0.05 -3.06 -1.14
N GLY A 46 -0.73 -1.91 -1.11
CA GLY A 46 -1.09 -1.23 0.13
C GLY A 46 -1.98 -2.08 1.02
N GLY A 47 -1.72 -2.05 2.35
CA GLY A 47 -2.46 -2.80 3.36
C GLY A 47 -2.22 -4.32 3.33
N SER A 48 -1.14 -4.79 2.68
CA SER A 48 -0.77 -6.21 2.72
C SER A 48 0.04 -6.55 3.98
N GLU A 49 -0.16 -7.75 4.51
CA GLU A 49 0.63 -8.33 5.58
C GLU A 49 1.88 -9.02 5.02
N ILE A 50 2.94 -9.12 5.82
CA ILE A 50 4.24 -9.68 5.41
C ILE A 50 4.13 -11.11 4.87
N GLU A 51 3.27 -11.94 5.47
CA GLU A 51 3.06 -13.34 5.07
C GLU A 51 2.58 -13.50 3.62
N SER A 52 1.93 -12.49 3.04
CA SER A 52 1.49 -12.51 1.65
C SER A 52 2.66 -12.54 0.66
N TRP A 53 3.83 -12.08 1.11
CA TRP A 53 5.07 -11.97 0.34
C TRP A 53 6.05 -13.13 0.56
N ILE A 54 5.62 -14.17 1.29
CA ILE A 54 6.42 -15.35 1.63
C ILE A 54 5.83 -16.58 0.94
N SER A 55 6.65 -17.50 0.43
CA SER A 55 6.19 -18.75 -0.15
C SER A 55 5.50 -19.66 0.90
N GLN A 56 4.63 -20.56 0.44
CA GLN A 56 4.01 -21.54 1.34
C GLN A 56 5.04 -22.43 2.05
N GLU A 57 6.15 -22.72 1.38
CA GLU A 57 7.25 -23.51 1.95
C GLU A 57 7.84 -22.83 3.19
N HIS A 58 8.09 -21.54 3.09
CA HIS A 58 8.64 -20.71 4.18
C HIS A 58 7.59 -20.29 5.23
N LEU A 59 6.31 -20.60 5.02
CA LEU A 59 5.23 -20.41 6.00
C LEU A 59 4.86 -21.68 6.77
N LYS A 60 5.57 -22.79 6.58
CA LYS A 60 5.24 -24.08 7.25
C LYS A 60 5.22 -23.99 8.79
N GLU A 61 6.06 -23.13 9.35
CA GLU A 61 6.06 -22.86 10.80
C GLU A 61 4.87 -21.99 11.26
N PHE A 62 4.13 -21.42 10.29
CA PHE A 62 2.96 -20.59 10.51
C PHE A 62 1.72 -21.18 9.82
N PRO A 63 1.26 -22.40 10.16
CA PRO A 63 0.25 -23.12 9.38
C PRO A 63 -1.08 -22.36 9.28
N ARG A 64 -1.42 -21.53 10.25
CA ARG A 64 -2.62 -20.67 10.23
C ARG A 64 -2.56 -19.56 9.16
N LEU A 65 -1.38 -19.27 8.60
CA LEU A 65 -1.16 -18.27 7.55
C LEU A 65 -1.15 -18.90 6.15
N ILE A 66 -1.19 -20.23 6.05
CA ILE A 66 -1.24 -20.96 4.79
C ILE A 66 -2.65 -20.89 4.21
N LEU A 67 -2.74 -20.67 2.91
CA LEU A 67 -4.01 -20.57 2.20
C LEU A 67 -4.80 -21.87 2.26
N ASP A 68 -6.02 -21.82 2.75
CA ASP A 68 -7.03 -22.88 2.62
C ASP A 68 -7.62 -22.84 1.20
N LYS A 69 -7.13 -23.72 0.33
CA LYS A 69 -7.51 -23.76 -1.09
C LYS A 69 -8.97 -24.16 -1.32
N GLU A 70 -9.51 -25.03 -0.47
CA GLU A 70 -10.91 -25.46 -0.57
C GLU A 70 -11.85 -24.33 -0.17
N ALA A 71 -11.55 -23.66 0.94
CA ALA A 71 -12.31 -22.48 1.37
C ALA A 71 -12.20 -21.34 0.34
N LEU A 72 -11.03 -21.16 -0.30
CA LEU A 72 -10.88 -20.17 -1.37
C LEU A 72 -11.80 -20.46 -2.54
N LYS A 73 -11.79 -21.70 -3.05
CA LYS A 73 -12.65 -22.11 -4.17
C LYS A 73 -14.14 -21.91 -3.84
N ALA A 74 -14.57 -22.30 -2.66
CA ALA A 74 -15.94 -22.10 -2.23
C ALA A 74 -16.31 -20.61 -2.10
N PHE A 75 -15.40 -19.81 -1.56
CA PHE A 75 -15.56 -18.37 -1.46
C PHE A 75 -15.64 -17.69 -2.84
N GLU A 76 -14.79 -18.09 -3.78
CA GLU A 76 -14.79 -17.57 -5.14
C GLU A 76 -16.09 -17.87 -5.89
N GLU A 77 -16.58 -19.09 -5.78
CA GLU A 77 -17.82 -19.50 -6.44
C GLU A 77 -19.03 -18.77 -5.84
N ALA A 78 -19.11 -18.67 -4.50
CA ALA A 78 -20.18 -17.95 -3.82
C ALA A 78 -20.17 -16.44 -4.06
N ASN A 79 -19.00 -15.88 -4.41
CA ASN A 79 -18.82 -14.44 -4.63
C ASN A 79 -18.70 -14.05 -6.11
N LYS A 80 -19.18 -14.90 -7.02
CA LYS A 80 -19.10 -14.64 -8.46
C LYS A 80 -19.94 -13.42 -8.86
N ASP A 81 -19.31 -12.45 -9.50
CA ASP A 81 -19.96 -11.21 -9.94
C ASP A 81 -20.75 -11.43 -11.22
N LYS A 82 -22.07 -11.20 -11.16
CA LYS A 82 -23.01 -11.35 -12.28
C LYS A 82 -22.85 -10.27 -13.35
N GLY A 83 -22.25 -9.14 -13.00
CA GLY A 83 -22.14 -7.98 -13.90
C GLY A 83 -20.81 -7.91 -14.65
N GLU A 84 -19.82 -8.75 -14.29
CA GLU A 84 -18.51 -8.67 -14.88
C GLU A 84 -18.53 -8.92 -16.40
N GLY A 85 -17.96 -7.99 -17.17
CA GLY A 85 -17.92 -8.05 -18.63
C GLY A 85 -19.25 -7.74 -19.34
N ILE A 86 -20.33 -7.49 -18.60
CA ILE A 86 -21.67 -7.26 -19.13
C ILE A 86 -22.19 -5.85 -18.77
N TRP A 87 -22.20 -5.52 -17.48
CA TRP A 87 -22.87 -4.30 -17.00
C TRP A 87 -22.03 -3.03 -17.17
N ASN A 88 -20.79 -3.15 -17.60
CA ASN A 88 -19.96 -2.02 -18.04
C ASN A 88 -20.22 -1.59 -19.48
N GLN A 89 -20.91 -2.40 -20.29
CA GLN A 89 -21.12 -2.11 -21.71
C GLN A 89 -22.02 -0.89 -21.91
N LEU A 90 -21.74 -0.12 -22.97
CA LEU A 90 -22.46 1.12 -23.25
C LEU A 90 -23.92 0.87 -23.59
N ASP A 91 -24.20 -0.14 -24.40
CA ASP A 91 -25.53 -0.51 -24.92
C ASP A 91 -26.30 -1.43 -23.97
N PHE A 92 -25.79 -1.67 -22.76
CA PHE A 92 -26.49 -2.47 -21.75
C PHE A 92 -27.78 -1.75 -21.30
N ASP A 93 -28.91 -2.46 -21.36
CA ASP A 93 -30.18 -1.96 -20.84
C ASP A 93 -30.24 -2.05 -19.31
N ASP A 94 -30.19 -0.90 -18.67
CA ASP A 94 -30.28 -0.72 -17.22
C ASP A 94 -31.63 -0.11 -16.77
N SER A 95 -32.67 -0.23 -17.60
CA SER A 95 -34.01 0.34 -17.34
C SER A 95 -34.68 -0.26 -16.10
N ASP A 96 -34.38 -1.52 -15.78
CA ASP A 96 -34.89 -2.26 -14.61
C ASP A 96 -34.08 -2.04 -13.30
N TRP A 97 -33.03 -1.22 -13.37
CA TRP A 97 -32.17 -1.01 -12.20
C TRP A 97 -32.83 -0.10 -11.18
N ALA A 98 -32.61 -0.40 -9.89
CA ALA A 98 -32.98 0.49 -8.81
C ALA A 98 -32.09 1.74 -8.79
N THR A 99 -32.51 2.77 -8.05
CA THR A 99 -31.79 4.03 -7.97
C THR A 99 -31.35 4.36 -6.56
N MET A 100 -30.24 5.10 -6.42
CA MET A 100 -29.72 5.60 -5.16
C MET A 100 -29.14 7.01 -5.34
N GLN A 101 -29.04 7.76 -4.24
CA GLN A 101 -28.46 9.10 -4.22
C GLN A 101 -26.98 9.04 -3.86
N MET A 102 -26.13 9.67 -4.71
CA MET A 102 -24.69 9.76 -4.50
C MET A 102 -24.19 11.21 -4.55
N PRO A 103 -23.21 11.60 -3.73
CA PRO A 103 -22.46 10.82 -2.75
C PRO A 103 -23.29 10.41 -1.53
N GLY A 104 -22.90 9.30 -0.90
CA GLY A 104 -23.54 8.72 0.26
C GLY A 104 -23.22 7.25 0.39
N THR A 105 -23.71 6.62 1.46
CA THR A 105 -23.52 5.20 1.73
C THR A 105 -24.64 4.34 1.13
N TRP A 106 -24.36 3.08 0.85
CA TRP A 106 -25.41 2.13 0.45
C TRP A 106 -26.51 2.02 1.52
N ARG A 107 -26.14 2.03 2.79
CA ARG A 107 -27.09 1.91 3.91
C ARG A 107 -28.04 3.11 4.00
N GLU A 108 -27.55 4.34 3.75
CA GLU A 108 -28.40 5.53 3.68
C GLU A 108 -29.45 5.42 2.55
N ASN A 109 -29.15 4.64 1.52
CA ASN A 109 -30.04 4.35 0.39
C ASN A 109 -30.84 3.04 0.56
N GLY A 110 -30.86 2.46 1.77
CA GLY A 110 -31.64 1.24 2.07
C GLY A 110 -31.01 -0.06 1.59
N LEU A 111 -29.77 -0.04 1.08
CA LEU A 111 -29.08 -1.22 0.59
C LEU A 111 -28.13 -1.78 1.65
N ASN A 112 -28.37 -3.01 2.08
CA ASN A 112 -27.54 -3.73 3.05
C ASN A 112 -26.89 -4.96 2.40
N VAL A 113 -25.82 -4.75 1.65
CA VAL A 113 -25.10 -5.78 0.90
C VAL A 113 -23.63 -5.78 1.33
N ARG A 114 -23.04 -6.97 1.37
CA ARG A 114 -21.58 -7.18 1.43
C ARG A 114 -21.15 -7.78 0.09
N GLY A 115 -20.27 -7.10 -0.63
CA GLY A 115 -19.84 -7.61 -1.94
C GLY A 115 -19.79 -6.54 -3.00
N THR A 116 -20.27 -6.85 -4.18
CA THR A 116 -20.15 -6.00 -5.36
C THR A 116 -21.49 -5.40 -5.75
N VAL A 117 -21.50 -4.09 -5.93
CA VAL A 117 -22.62 -3.34 -6.51
C VAL A 117 -22.10 -2.61 -7.73
N TRP A 118 -22.81 -2.78 -8.84
CA TRP A 118 -22.61 -2.00 -10.03
C TRP A 118 -23.51 -0.78 -9.98
N MET A 119 -22.96 0.36 -10.36
CA MET A 119 -23.63 1.65 -10.36
C MET A 119 -23.42 2.31 -11.71
N ARG A 120 -24.50 2.85 -12.30
CA ARG A 120 -24.45 3.49 -13.61
C ARG A 120 -25.08 4.88 -13.55
N LYS A 121 -24.50 5.80 -14.30
CA LYS A 121 -25.04 7.15 -14.47
C LYS A 121 -24.85 7.62 -15.90
N ASP A 122 -25.94 8.07 -16.49
CA ASP A 122 -25.93 8.81 -17.76
C ASP A 122 -25.64 10.29 -17.49
N PHE A 123 -24.90 10.91 -18.37
CA PHE A 123 -24.65 12.35 -18.37
C PHE A 123 -24.52 12.88 -19.80
N ASP A 124 -24.87 14.13 -19.98
CA ASP A 124 -24.76 14.79 -21.28
C ASP A 124 -23.46 15.57 -21.38
N LEU A 125 -22.82 15.46 -22.54
CA LEU A 125 -21.53 16.11 -22.82
C LEU A 125 -21.73 17.17 -23.94
N PRO A 126 -21.22 18.41 -23.76
CA PRO A 126 -21.30 19.43 -24.78
C PRO A 126 -20.36 19.13 -25.96
N ALA A 127 -20.73 19.64 -27.15
CA ALA A 127 -20.02 19.38 -28.41
C ALA A 127 -18.49 19.74 -28.34
N GLU A 128 -18.15 20.77 -27.60
CA GLU A 128 -16.76 21.22 -27.43
C GLU A 128 -15.84 20.19 -26.75
N MET A 129 -16.43 19.17 -26.10
CA MET A 129 -15.71 18.08 -25.45
C MET A 129 -15.72 16.78 -26.25
N ASP A 130 -16.39 16.74 -27.41
CA ASP A 130 -16.46 15.57 -28.25
C ASP A 130 -15.09 15.02 -28.64
N GLY A 131 -14.90 13.73 -28.44
CA GLY A 131 -13.66 13.03 -28.75
C GLY A 131 -12.41 13.47 -27.96
N ARG A 132 -12.53 14.42 -27.05
CA ARG A 132 -11.37 14.94 -26.27
C ARG A 132 -11.07 14.06 -25.07
N HIS A 133 -9.83 14.14 -24.59
CA HIS A 133 -9.48 13.57 -23.29
C HIS A 133 -10.10 14.38 -22.15
N ALA A 134 -10.34 13.72 -21.01
CA ALA A 134 -10.82 14.38 -19.80
C ALA A 134 -10.29 13.69 -18.55
N LYS A 135 -10.33 14.40 -17.43
CA LYS A 135 -10.03 13.86 -16.11
C LYS A 135 -11.33 13.56 -15.38
N LEU A 136 -11.45 12.33 -14.89
CA LEU A 136 -12.54 11.89 -14.04
C LEU A 136 -12.11 11.95 -12.58
N SER A 137 -12.80 12.76 -11.77
CA SER A 137 -12.64 12.81 -10.33
C SER A 137 -13.84 12.11 -9.69
N MET A 138 -13.58 11.01 -8.98
CA MET A 138 -14.59 10.18 -8.32
C MET A 138 -14.38 10.16 -6.79
N GLY A 139 -13.94 11.28 -6.23
CA GLY A 139 -13.79 11.43 -4.78
C GLY A 139 -12.99 10.31 -4.14
N THR A 140 -13.55 9.76 -3.08
CA THR A 140 -13.07 8.56 -2.39
C THR A 140 -14.20 7.53 -2.36
N LEU A 141 -13.92 6.30 -2.75
CA LEU A 141 -14.89 5.21 -2.80
C LEU A 141 -14.51 4.11 -1.80
N VAL A 142 -15.48 3.60 -1.03
CA VAL A 142 -15.27 2.54 -0.05
C VAL A 142 -15.86 1.22 -0.60
N HIS A 143 -15.07 0.15 -0.86
CA HIS A 143 -13.64 -0.01 -0.64
C HIS A 143 -12.84 0.07 -1.95
N ASN A 144 -13.02 -0.88 -2.87
CA ASN A 144 -12.29 -0.94 -4.13
C ASN A 144 -13.24 -0.80 -5.32
N ASP A 145 -12.74 -0.22 -6.38
CA ASP A 145 -13.54 0.11 -7.56
C ASP A 145 -12.86 -0.24 -8.88
N GLN A 146 -13.70 -0.39 -9.90
CA GLN A 146 -13.32 -0.36 -11.30
C GLN A 146 -14.30 0.61 -11.99
N VAL A 147 -13.76 1.50 -12.81
CA VAL A 147 -14.54 2.54 -13.46
C VAL A 147 -14.43 2.44 -14.97
N TYR A 148 -15.57 2.55 -15.63
CA TYR A 148 -15.73 2.49 -17.08
C TYR A 148 -16.48 3.73 -17.56
N VAL A 149 -16.09 4.24 -18.72
CA VAL A 149 -16.81 5.31 -19.42
C VAL A 149 -17.12 4.82 -20.83
N ASN A 150 -18.37 4.82 -21.22
CA ASN A 150 -18.84 4.30 -22.51
C ASN A 150 -18.32 2.88 -22.81
N GLY A 151 -18.26 2.02 -21.81
CA GLY A 151 -17.75 0.65 -21.92
C GLY A 151 -16.23 0.52 -21.84
N VAL A 152 -15.49 1.63 -21.93
CA VAL A 152 -14.02 1.64 -21.88
C VAL A 152 -13.55 1.72 -20.42
N TYR A 153 -12.69 0.80 -20.00
CA TYR A 153 -12.05 0.84 -18.68
C TYR A 153 -11.12 2.05 -18.56
N VAL A 154 -11.32 2.87 -17.52
CA VAL A 154 -10.54 4.09 -17.29
C VAL A 154 -9.70 4.05 -16.03
N GLY A 155 -9.95 3.12 -15.12
CA GLY A 155 -9.10 2.97 -13.93
C GLY A 155 -9.74 2.17 -12.81
N SER A 156 -8.90 1.86 -11.81
CA SER A 156 -9.33 1.17 -10.56
C SER A 156 -8.47 1.62 -9.39
N THR A 157 -9.02 1.46 -8.19
CA THR A 157 -8.29 1.65 -6.94
C THR A 157 -8.64 0.51 -5.98
N GLY A 158 -7.64 -0.16 -5.46
CA GLY A 158 -7.79 -1.42 -4.70
C GLY A 158 -8.20 -1.24 -3.24
N TYR A 159 -8.28 -0.02 -2.70
CA TYR A 159 -8.63 0.24 -1.31
C TYR A 159 -9.19 1.65 -1.08
N GLU A 160 -9.72 1.92 0.10
CA GLU A 160 -10.63 3.04 0.37
C GLU A 160 -10.01 4.43 0.41
N TYR A 161 -8.73 4.59 0.79
CA TYR A 161 -8.19 5.91 1.14
C TYR A 161 -7.83 6.83 -0.04
N PRO A 162 -7.27 6.38 -1.17
CA PRO A 162 -6.83 7.27 -2.21
C PRO A 162 -7.98 7.97 -2.93
N PRO A 163 -7.83 9.25 -3.29
CA PRO A 163 -8.79 9.91 -4.16
C PRO A 163 -8.73 9.31 -5.57
N ARG A 164 -9.89 9.01 -6.16
CA ARG A 164 -10.04 8.47 -7.51
C ARG A 164 -9.87 9.58 -8.54
N ARG A 165 -8.80 9.48 -9.31
CA ARG A 165 -8.46 10.45 -10.35
C ARG A 165 -8.04 9.69 -11.61
N TYR A 166 -9.02 9.39 -12.45
CA TYR A 166 -8.81 8.58 -13.64
C TYR A 166 -8.69 9.48 -14.88
N GLN A 167 -7.93 9.03 -15.87
CA GLN A 167 -7.84 9.71 -17.16
C GLN A 167 -8.76 9.02 -18.16
N ILE A 168 -9.60 9.80 -18.84
CA ILE A 168 -10.41 9.32 -19.94
C ILE A 168 -9.64 9.62 -21.23
N PRO A 169 -9.24 8.60 -22.00
CA PRO A 169 -8.53 8.80 -23.25
C PRO A 169 -9.36 9.56 -24.28
N ALA A 170 -8.67 10.21 -25.21
CA ALA A 170 -9.32 10.79 -26.38
C ALA A 170 -10.08 9.72 -27.19
N GLY A 171 -11.23 10.08 -27.76
CA GLY A 171 -12.09 9.18 -28.55
C GLY A 171 -13.08 8.36 -27.72
N VAL A 172 -13.05 8.43 -26.38
CA VAL A 172 -14.00 7.73 -25.50
C VAL A 172 -15.30 8.53 -25.31
N LEU A 173 -15.16 9.83 -25.04
CA LEU A 173 -16.29 10.74 -24.85
C LEU A 173 -16.88 11.16 -26.18
N ARG A 174 -18.23 11.36 -26.22
CA ARG A 174 -18.94 11.81 -27.40
C ARG A 174 -19.96 12.90 -27.03
N GLU A 175 -20.29 13.77 -27.98
CA GLU A 175 -21.37 14.74 -27.82
C GLU A 175 -22.66 14.04 -27.39
N GLY A 176 -23.45 14.69 -26.52
CA GLY A 176 -24.68 14.18 -25.99
C GLY A 176 -24.51 13.10 -24.95
N LYS A 177 -25.25 12.04 -25.02
CA LYS A 177 -25.38 11.03 -23.99
C LYS A 177 -24.11 10.17 -23.86
N ASN A 178 -23.53 10.12 -22.65
CA ASN A 178 -22.48 9.24 -22.23
C ASN A 178 -22.90 8.48 -20.95
N THR A 179 -22.28 7.35 -20.70
CA THR A 179 -22.55 6.54 -19.51
C THR A 179 -21.27 6.26 -18.75
N ILE A 180 -21.30 6.48 -17.45
CA ILE A 180 -20.26 6.01 -16.52
C ILE A 180 -20.80 4.79 -15.76
N ALA A 181 -19.99 3.72 -15.70
CA ALA A 181 -20.27 2.55 -14.88
C ALA A 181 -19.17 2.38 -13.83
N VAL A 182 -19.57 2.17 -12.58
CA VAL A 182 -18.69 1.93 -11.44
C VAL A 182 -19.03 0.57 -10.87
N ARG A 183 -18.04 -0.32 -10.87
CA ARG A 183 -18.08 -1.56 -10.11
C ARG A 183 -17.44 -1.28 -8.75
N LEU A 184 -18.24 -1.20 -7.70
CA LEU A 184 -17.79 -0.96 -6.34
C LEU A 184 -17.91 -2.24 -5.52
N ASN A 185 -16.78 -2.73 -5.00
CA ASN A 185 -16.75 -3.91 -4.14
C ASN A 185 -16.43 -3.49 -2.70
N ALA A 186 -17.37 -3.76 -1.79
CA ALA A 186 -17.29 -3.49 -0.37
C ALA A 186 -17.53 -4.78 0.44
N PRO A 187 -16.52 -5.65 0.58
CA PRO A 187 -16.67 -6.96 1.24
C PRO A 187 -16.97 -6.84 2.74
N ALA A 188 -16.61 -5.75 3.38
CA ALA A 188 -16.99 -5.46 4.77
C ALA A 188 -18.43 -4.92 4.89
N GLY A 189 -19.09 -4.63 3.77
CA GLY A 189 -20.40 -3.99 3.69
C GLY A 189 -20.34 -2.48 3.68
N ASN A 190 -21.49 -1.86 3.38
CA ASN A 190 -21.68 -0.42 3.38
C ASN A 190 -20.71 0.34 2.46
N GLY A 191 -20.69 -0.01 1.17
CA GLY A 191 -19.98 0.76 0.16
C GLY A 191 -20.44 2.22 0.14
N GLU A 192 -19.54 3.13 -0.21
CA GLU A 192 -19.76 4.56 -0.09
C GLU A 192 -19.07 5.33 -1.21
N PHE A 193 -19.73 6.39 -1.68
CA PHE A 193 -19.12 7.55 -2.29
C PHE A 193 -19.03 8.59 -1.18
N VAL A 194 -17.81 8.85 -0.68
CA VAL A 194 -17.59 9.67 0.51
C VAL A 194 -18.08 11.10 0.27
N LYS A 195 -18.91 11.63 1.17
CA LYS A 195 -19.44 13.00 1.10
C LYS A 195 -18.32 14.04 1.13
N ASP A 196 -18.61 15.25 0.68
CA ASP A 196 -17.68 16.40 0.63
C ASP A 196 -16.43 16.18 -0.22
N LYS A 197 -16.51 15.28 -1.19
CA LYS A 197 -15.45 15.02 -2.19
C LYS A 197 -15.95 15.37 -3.59
N PRO A 198 -15.06 15.69 -4.56
CA PRO A 198 -15.44 16.03 -5.91
C PRO A 198 -15.84 14.78 -6.72
N TYR A 199 -17.04 14.76 -7.26
CA TYR A 199 -17.57 13.77 -8.20
C TYR A 199 -17.88 14.47 -9.50
N LYS A 200 -16.92 14.55 -10.42
CA LYS A 200 -17.07 15.31 -11.65
C LYS A 200 -16.14 14.86 -12.76
N LEU A 201 -16.56 15.05 -13.98
CA LEU A 201 -15.72 14.98 -15.16
C LEU A 201 -15.19 16.38 -15.47
N ILE A 202 -13.90 16.49 -15.73
CA ILE A 202 -13.19 17.76 -15.96
C ILE A 202 -12.51 17.68 -17.32
N GLY A 203 -13.00 18.46 -18.27
CA GLY A 203 -12.36 18.72 -19.54
C GLY A 203 -11.86 20.14 -19.64
N ASP A 204 -11.23 20.49 -20.76
CA ASP A 204 -10.70 21.83 -21.01
C ASP A 204 -11.81 22.87 -21.16
N ALA A 205 -12.96 22.49 -21.72
CA ALA A 205 -14.06 23.40 -22.03
C ALA A 205 -15.16 23.43 -20.95
N ALA A 206 -15.38 22.33 -20.23
CA ALA A 206 -16.46 22.24 -19.25
C ALA A 206 -16.16 21.25 -18.13
N GLN A 207 -16.94 21.35 -17.04
CA GLN A 207 -16.98 20.38 -15.95
C GLN A 207 -18.42 19.85 -15.84
N ILE A 208 -18.56 18.53 -15.72
CA ILE A 208 -19.85 17.86 -15.58
C ILE A 208 -19.95 17.31 -14.16
N ASP A 209 -20.98 17.69 -13.42
CA ASP A 209 -21.28 17.15 -12.10
C ASP A 209 -21.84 15.72 -12.23
N LEU A 210 -21.31 14.80 -11.44
CA LEU A 210 -21.71 13.41 -11.39
C LEU A 210 -22.41 13.03 -10.09
N THR A 211 -22.77 14.01 -9.26
CA THR A 211 -23.58 13.78 -8.05
C THR A 211 -25.06 13.52 -8.41
N GLY A 212 -25.87 13.18 -7.41
CA GLY A 212 -27.31 12.97 -7.57
C GLY A 212 -27.69 11.49 -7.78
N THR A 213 -28.68 11.23 -8.61
CA THR A 213 -29.24 9.90 -8.81
C THR A 213 -28.35 9.02 -9.67
N TRP A 214 -28.04 7.83 -9.17
CA TRP A 214 -27.36 6.75 -9.86
C TRP A 214 -28.25 5.52 -9.90
N LYS A 215 -28.25 4.78 -11.00
CA LYS A 215 -28.83 3.44 -11.07
C LYS A 215 -27.89 2.43 -10.45
N TYR A 216 -28.42 1.35 -9.83
CA TYR A 216 -27.58 0.31 -9.26
C TYR A 216 -28.20 -1.08 -9.37
N LYS A 217 -27.34 -2.11 -9.36
CA LYS A 217 -27.72 -3.54 -9.27
C LYS A 217 -26.63 -4.31 -8.52
N VAL A 218 -27.05 -5.27 -7.71
CA VAL A 218 -26.14 -6.13 -6.95
C VAL A 218 -25.50 -7.16 -7.89
N GLY A 219 -24.17 -7.11 -8.01
CA GLY A 219 -23.38 -8.05 -8.80
C GLY A 219 -23.07 -9.32 -8.04
N ALA A 220 -22.64 -9.18 -6.78
CA ALA A 220 -22.41 -10.29 -5.88
C ALA A 220 -22.79 -9.89 -4.45
N ASP A 221 -23.50 -10.77 -3.75
CA ASP A 221 -23.73 -10.67 -2.30
C ASP A 221 -22.89 -11.75 -1.61
N MET A 222 -21.96 -11.30 -0.77
CA MET A 222 -21.04 -12.20 -0.07
C MET A 222 -21.64 -12.88 1.17
N ALA A 223 -22.92 -12.72 1.46
CA ALA A 223 -23.53 -13.31 2.66
C ALA A 223 -23.28 -14.82 2.73
N GLU A 224 -23.42 -15.53 1.60
CA GLU A 224 -23.13 -16.96 1.50
C GLU A 224 -21.62 -17.25 1.58
N ALA A 225 -20.79 -16.40 0.99
CA ALA A 225 -19.34 -16.54 1.01
C ALA A 225 -18.74 -16.24 2.39
N MET A 226 -19.40 -15.45 3.24
CA MET A 226 -18.90 -15.04 4.56
C MET A 226 -18.60 -16.20 5.51
N GLN A 227 -19.26 -17.34 5.36
CA GLN A 227 -18.93 -18.55 6.13
C GLN A 227 -17.49 -19.04 5.92
N TYR A 228 -16.85 -18.64 4.81
CA TYR A 228 -15.47 -18.97 4.51
C TYR A 228 -14.50 -17.80 4.82
N ALA A 229 -15.02 -16.62 5.08
CA ALA A 229 -14.21 -15.40 5.20
C ALA A 229 -13.21 -15.48 6.37
N ASP A 230 -13.59 -16.05 7.50
CA ASP A 230 -12.71 -16.23 8.66
C ASP A 230 -11.52 -17.15 8.36
N ARG A 231 -11.71 -18.12 7.46
CA ARG A 231 -10.66 -19.04 6.99
C ARG A 231 -9.73 -18.40 5.95
N LEU A 232 -10.22 -17.41 5.21
CA LEU A 232 -9.49 -16.73 4.13
C LEU A 232 -8.98 -15.36 4.53
N LYS A 233 -9.55 -14.73 5.57
CA LYS A 233 -9.32 -13.35 5.98
C LYS A 233 -9.43 -12.38 4.77
N ASN A 234 -8.64 -11.35 4.71
CA ASN A 234 -8.57 -10.48 3.55
C ASN A 234 -7.69 -11.14 2.48
N ARG A 235 -8.13 -11.22 1.21
CA ARG A 235 -7.35 -11.79 0.10
C ARG A 235 -5.95 -11.16 -0.07
N LYS A 236 -5.79 -9.88 0.26
CA LYS A 236 -4.48 -9.21 0.28
C LYS A 236 -3.50 -9.86 1.27
N ASN A 237 -4.04 -10.47 2.32
CA ASN A 237 -3.30 -11.02 3.45
C ASN A 237 -3.26 -12.55 3.43
N VAL A 238 -3.64 -13.15 2.31
CA VAL A 238 -3.50 -14.58 2.12
C VAL A 238 -2.02 -14.92 1.97
N GLY A 239 -1.54 -15.81 2.84
CA GLY A 239 -0.16 -16.26 2.79
C GLY A 239 0.25 -16.71 1.38
N SER A 240 1.39 -16.25 0.91
CA SER A 240 1.97 -16.54 -0.40
C SER A 240 1.28 -15.93 -1.63
N GLY A 241 0.16 -15.24 -1.50
CA GLY A 241 -0.57 -14.72 -2.67
C GLY A 241 0.26 -13.73 -3.48
N LEU A 242 0.87 -12.74 -2.81
CA LEU A 242 1.69 -11.72 -3.46
C LEU A 242 3.08 -12.24 -3.84
N TYR A 243 3.63 -13.19 -3.05
CA TYR A 243 4.85 -13.87 -3.45
C TYR A 243 4.67 -14.56 -4.81
N ASN A 244 3.64 -15.37 -4.96
CA ASN A 244 3.38 -16.11 -6.21
C ASN A 244 3.06 -15.21 -7.40
N GLY A 245 2.30 -14.13 -7.16
CA GLY A 245 1.85 -13.22 -8.21
C GLY A 245 2.81 -12.09 -8.56
N MET A 246 3.65 -11.65 -7.63
CA MET A 246 4.42 -10.41 -7.78
C MET A 246 5.93 -10.55 -7.54
N ILE A 247 6.38 -11.56 -6.80
CA ILE A 247 7.81 -11.76 -6.51
C ILE A 247 8.39 -12.91 -7.35
N TYR A 248 7.81 -14.09 -7.27
CA TYR A 248 8.31 -15.26 -7.97
C TYR A 248 8.46 -15.07 -9.49
N PRO A 249 7.57 -14.34 -10.20
CA PRO A 249 7.77 -14.03 -11.62
C PRO A 249 9.01 -13.19 -11.93
N LEU A 250 9.52 -12.43 -10.96
CA LEU A 250 10.71 -11.58 -11.11
C LEU A 250 12.03 -12.36 -10.94
N ARG A 251 12.00 -13.63 -10.56
CA ARG A 251 13.17 -14.43 -10.22
C ARG A 251 14.28 -14.49 -11.29
N ASN A 252 13.93 -14.25 -12.55
CA ASN A 252 14.90 -14.24 -13.65
C ASN A 252 15.63 -12.89 -13.83
N TYR A 253 15.18 -11.84 -13.15
CA TYR A 253 15.88 -10.55 -13.14
C TYR A 253 17.04 -10.59 -12.16
N LYS A 254 18.18 -10.01 -12.55
CA LYS A 254 19.30 -9.80 -11.64
C LYS A 254 19.06 -8.54 -10.83
N VAL A 255 18.81 -8.68 -9.53
CA VAL A 255 18.62 -7.56 -8.61
C VAL A 255 19.85 -7.37 -7.72
N LYS A 256 20.16 -6.12 -7.35
CA LYS A 256 21.32 -5.78 -6.51
C LYS A 256 20.96 -5.71 -5.03
N ALA A 257 19.74 -5.33 -4.69
CA ALA A 257 19.23 -5.28 -3.33
C ALA A 257 17.70 -5.22 -3.35
N ALA A 258 17.07 -5.57 -2.25
CA ALA A 258 15.64 -5.33 -2.00
C ALA A 258 15.46 -4.20 -0.99
N ILE A 259 14.49 -3.32 -1.24
CA ILE A 259 14.00 -2.34 -0.26
C ILE A 259 12.70 -2.88 0.30
N TRP A 260 12.64 -3.07 1.63
CA TRP A 260 11.45 -3.55 2.31
C TRP A 260 10.86 -2.46 3.21
N TYR A 261 9.68 -1.97 2.84
CA TYR A 261 8.93 -0.97 3.59
C TYR A 261 7.50 -1.48 3.80
N GLN A 262 7.26 -2.10 4.93
CA GLN A 262 5.98 -2.70 5.32
C GLN A 262 5.99 -2.94 6.85
N GLY A 263 4.85 -3.15 7.47
CA GLY A 263 4.72 -3.50 8.89
C GLY A 263 3.39 -3.06 9.48
N GLU A 264 2.74 -2.10 8.87
CA GLU A 264 1.53 -1.45 9.33
C GLU A 264 0.40 -2.46 9.61
N SER A 265 0.13 -3.32 8.65
CA SER A 265 -0.92 -4.34 8.74
C SER A 265 -0.60 -5.48 9.72
N ASN A 266 0.65 -5.63 10.12
CA ASN A 266 1.06 -6.61 11.13
C ASN A 266 1.11 -6.04 12.55
N SER A 267 0.78 -4.75 12.76
CA SER A 267 0.85 -4.10 14.08
C SER A 267 -0.07 -4.71 15.14
N GLY A 268 -1.11 -5.42 14.74
CA GLY A 268 -1.96 -6.22 15.62
C GLY A 268 -1.32 -7.54 16.10
N ARG A 269 -0.23 -7.99 15.43
CA ARG A 269 0.49 -9.25 15.71
C ARG A 269 2.01 -9.07 15.71
N PRO A 270 2.55 -8.09 16.45
CA PRO A 270 3.96 -7.69 16.34
C PRO A 270 4.93 -8.77 16.82
N HIS A 271 4.50 -9.69 17.69
CA HIS A 271 5.33 -10.77 18.24
C HIS A 271 5.80 -11.79 17.19
N GLU A 272 5.10 -11.89 16.06
CA GLU A 272 5.47 -12.81 14.96
C GLU A 272 6.35 -12.14 13.90
N TYR A 273 6.36 -10.81 13.86
CA TYR A 273 6.91 -10.07 12.74
C TYR A 273 8.39 -10.32 12.53
N ASN A 274 9.17 -10.48 13.59
CA ASN A 274 10.60 -10.77 13.47
C ASN A 274 10.85 -12.14 12.80
N ALA A 275 10.12 -13.17 13.20
CA ALA A 275 10.23 -14.50 12.61
C ALA A 275 9.75 -14.51 11.14
N LEU A 276 8.64 -13.82 10.85
CA LEU A 276 8.15 -13.66 9.48
C LEU A 276 9.12 -12.87 8.59
N MET A 277 9.80 -11.86 9.13
CA MET A 277 10.83 -11.11 8.41
C MET A 277 12.04 -11.99 8.08
N THR A 278 12.46 -12.84 9.01
CA THR A 278 13.51 -13.82 8.78
C THR A 278 13.12 -14.77 7.65
N SER A 279 11.93 -15.34 7.74
CA SER A 279 11.35 -16.24 6.73
C SER A 279 11.25 -15.58 5.34
N LEU A 280 10.82 -14.31 5.28
CA LEU A 280 10.76 -13.55 4.03
C LEU A 280 12.14 -13.37 3.40
N ILE A 281 13.13 -12.94 4.18
CA ILE A 281 14.48 -12.68 3.68
C ILE A 281 15.15 -13.96 3.22
N GLU A 282 15.03 -15.05 3.96
CA GLU A 282 15.53 -16.37 3.58
C GLU A 282 14.88 -16.86 2.29
N ASN A 283 13.55 -16.77 2.21
CA ASN A 283 12.79 -17.16 1.02
C ASN A 283 13.21 -16.38 -0.23
N TRP A 284 13.38 -15.07 -0.15
CA TRP A 284 13.78 -14.28 -1.31
C TRP A 284 15.25 -14.51 -1.69
N ARG A 285 16.12 -14.87 -0.72
CA ARG A 285 17.51 -15.26 -0.99
C ARG A 285 17.66 -16.60 -1.69
N GLU A 286 16.64 -17.46 -1.67
CA GLU A 286 16.62 -18.63 -2.56
C GLU A 286 16.52 -18.23 -4.04
N LEU A 287 15.80 -17.14 -4.34
CA LEU A 287 15.69 -16.60 -5.69
C LEU A 287 16.91 -15.74 -6.08
N TRP A 288 17.46 -15.01 -5.14
CA TRP A 288 18.59 -14.09 -5.30
C TRP A 288 19.60 -14.29 -4.17
N PRO A 289 20.54 -15.22 -4.32
CA PRO A 289 21.52 -15.53 -3.29
C PRO A 289 22.29 -14.30 -2.79
N ASP A 290 22.49 -14.22 -1.49
CA ASP A 290 23.21 -13.13 -0.80
C ASP A 290 22.65 -11.72 -1.03
N MET A 291 21.41 -11.60 -1.53
CA MET A 291 20.79 -10.29 -1.78
C MET A 291 20.73 -9.44 -0.51
N PRO A 292 21.31 -8.22 -0.52
CA PRO A 292 21.15 -7.27 0.58
C PRO A 292 19.70 -6.82 0.74
N PHE A 293 19.25 -6.70 2.00
CA PHE A 293 17.95 -6.10 2.31
C PHE A 293 18.14 -4.74 3.00
N LEU A 294 17.51 -3.73 2.42
CA LEU A 294 17.43 -2.38 2.96
C LEU A 294 16.07 -2.23 3.63
N LEU A 295 16.05 -2.41 4.95
CA LEU A 295 14.83 -2.39 5.76
C LEU A 295 14.46 -0.95 6.12
N VAL A 296 13.17 -0.63 6.06
CA VAL A 296 12.63 0.63 6.57
C VAL A 296 11.91 0.37 7.89
N GLN A 297 12.35 1.04 8.94
CA GLN A 297 11.61 1.06 10.20
C GLN A 297 10.38 1.95 10.06
N LEU A 298 9.20 1.54 10.57
CA LEU A 298 7.98 2.32 10.49
C LEU A 298 8.15 3.72 11.11
N PRO A 299 7.54 4.75 10.52
CA PRO A 299 7.55 6.12 11.04
C PRO A 299 6.78 6.24 12.35
N ASN A 300 6.84 7.41 12.98
CA ASN A 300 5.86 7.74 14.00
C ASN A 300 4.48 7.89 13.35
N PHE A 301 3.47 7.42 14.05
CA PHE A 301 2.06 7.48 13.64
C PHE A 301 1.17 7.37 14.87
N MET A 302 -0.06 7.87 14.80
CA MET A 302 -1.06 7.95 15.86
C MET A 302 -0.77 9.05 16.89
N GLN A 303 -1.79 9.33 17.69
CA GLN A 303 -1.73 10.36 18.71
C GLN A 303 -0.65 10.07 19.77
N LYS A 304 0.05 11.12 20.16
CA LYS A 304 1.04 11.04 21.24
C LYS A 304 0.35 10.85 22.58
N HIS A 305 0.89 9.96 23.39
CA HIS A 305 0.46 9.77 24.79
C HIS A 305 1.39 10.54 25.72
N PRO A 306 0.86 11.15 26.81
CA PRO A 306 1.67 11.88 27.78
C PRO A 306 2.57 10.96 28.64
N GLN A 307 2.20 9.70 28.75
CA GLN A 307 2.93 8.67 29.49
C GLN A 307 3.36 7.54 28.53
N PRO A 308 4.42 6.79 28.88
CA PRO A 308 4.79 5.58 28.15
C PRO A 308 3.59 4.63 28.04
N THR A 309 3.29 4.19 26.83
CA THR A 309 2.13 3.33 26.54
C THR A 309 2.56 2.19 25.65
N ASP A 310 2.04 0.99 25.91
CA ASP A 310 2.24 -0.14 25.02
C ASP A 310 1.55 0.09 23.68
N SER A 311 2.23 -0.26 22.60
CA SER A 311 1.76 -0.02 21.25
C SER A 311 2.28 -1.11 20.29
N GLY A 312 1.35 -1.75 19.57
CA GLY A 312 1.70 -2.66 18.48
C GLY A 312 2.63 -2.02 17.45
N TRP A 313 2.46 -0.71 17.22
CA TRP A 313 3.32 0.07 16.32
C TRP A 313 4.76 0.17 16.81
N ALA A 314 4.96 0.42 18.10
CA ALA A 314 6.30 0.44 18.71
C ALA A 314 6.93 -0.96 18.69
N ARG A 315 6.14 -2.01 18.95
CA ARG A 315 6.59 -3.40 18.91
C ARG A 315 7.00 -3.85 17.51
N ILE A 316 6.30 -3.41 16.44
CA ILE A 316 6.73 -3.67 15.06
C ILE A 316 8.08 -3.00 14.78
N ARG A 317 8.28 -1.76 15.21
CA ARG A 317 9.59 -1.08 15.04
C ARG A 317 10.71 -1.81 15.76
N GLU A 318 10.44 -2.33 16.96
CA GLU A 318 11.40 -3.17 17.66
C GLU A 318 11.68 -4.47 16.89
N ALA A 319 10.66 -5.14 16.39
CA ALA A 319 10.83 -6.35 15.57
C ALA A 319 11.65 -6.09 14.30
N GLN A 320 11.48 -4.94 13.65
CA GLN A 320 12.31 -4.50 12.52
C GLN A 320 13.76 -4.26 12.91
N LEU A 321 14.00 -3.66 14.09
CA LEU A 321 15.35 -3.50 14.65
C LEU A 321 15.99 -4.84 14.96
N GLN A 322 15.27 -5.77 15.56
CA GLN A 322 15.78 -7.11 15.86
C GLN A 322 16.09 -7.89 14.58
N ALA A 323 15.28 -7.80 13.54
CA ALA A 323 15.56 -8.38 12.23
C ALA A 323 16.89 -7.83 11.67
N PHE A 324 17.08 -6.51 11.71
CA PHE A 324 18.35 -5.88 11.31
C PHE A 324 19.55 -6.40 12.12
N LYS A 325 19.40 -6.57 13.44
CA LYS A 325 20.49 -7.04 14.31
C LYS A 325 20.86 -8.51 14.08
N ASN A 326 19.88 -9.34 13.76
CA ASN A 326 20.02 -10.80 13.75
C ASN A 326 20.24 -11.38 12.35
N ILE A 327 19.78 -10.70 11.29
CA ILE A 327 19.88 -11.20 9.92
C ILE A 327 21.07 -10.54 9.21
N PRO A 328 22.09 -11.31 8.81
CA PRO A 328 23.25 -10.75 8.12
C PRO A 328 22.86 -10.12 6.78
N ASN A 329 23.72 -9.24 6.28
CA ASN A 329 23.54 -8.54 5.01
C ASN A 329 22.21 -7.76 4.92
N THR A 330 21.85 -7.09 6.03
CA THR A 330 20.72 -6.16 6.14
C THR A 330 21.20 -4.77 6.55
N ALA A 331 20.46 -3.74 6.18
CA ALA A 331 20.65 -2.37 6.69
C ALA A 331 19.29 -1.80 7.10
N LEU A 332 19.27 -0.90 8.09
CA LEU A 332 18.05 -0.31 8.62
C LEU A 332 18.03 1.21 8.41
N ALA A 333 17.06 1.70 7.67
CA ALA A 333 16.74 3.12 7.59
C ALA A 333 15.67 3.46 8.63
N VAL A 334 16.06 4.19 9.66
CA VAL A 334 15.14 4.68 10.69
C VAL A 334 14.28 5.81 10.11
N ASN A 335 12.97 5.73 10.31
CA ASN A 335 11.98 6.64 9.74
C ASN A 335 11.14 7.37 10.80
N TYR A 336 11.46 7.17 12.08
CA TYR A 336 10.68 7.65 13.21
C TYR A 336 10.57 9.19 13.27
N ASP A 337 11.62 9.91 12.98
CA ASP A 337 11.73 11.36 13.12
C ASP A 337 11.27 12.16 11.89
N ILE A 338 10.86 11.47 10.83
CA ILE A 338 10.39 12.07 9.57
C ILE A 338 8.98 11.64 9.18
N GLY A 339 8.26 11.00 10.11
CA GLY A 339 6.84 10.67 9.99
C GLY A 339 5.93 11.77 10.53
N GLU A 340 4.63 11.53 10.41
CA GLU A 340 3.56 12.44 10.83
C GLU A 340 2.57 11.65 11.70
N TRP A 341 2.20 12.23 12.88
CA TRP A 341 1.34 11.51 13.83
C TRP A 341 -0.06 11.20 13.27
N ASN A 342 -0.54 12.01 12.34
CA ASN A 342 -1.86 11.93 11.71
C ASN A 342 -1.83 11.44 10.27
N ASP A 343 -0.68 11.05 9.75
CA ASP A 343 -0.54 10.46 8.41
C ASP A 343 0.31 9.19 8.45
N ILE A 344 -0.34 8.06 8.12
CA ILE A 344 0.32 6.76 8.00
C ILE A 344 1.29 6.70 6.80
N HIS A 345 1.15 7.62 5.83
CA HIS A 345 1.95 7.73 4.62
C HIS A 345 2.83 9.00 4.62
N PRO A 346 3.88 9.08 5.45
CA PRO A 346 4.64 10.31 5.62
C PRO A 346 5.24 10.80 4.30
N LEU A 347 5.21 12.11 4.08
CA LEU A 347 5.57 12.73 2.81
C LEU A 347 7.08 12.81 2.58
N ASN A 348 7.90 12.80 3.62
CA ASN A 348 9.36 12.98 3.51
C ASN A 348 10.09 11.74 2.97
N LYS A 349 9.78 11.35 1.73
CA LYS A 349 10.41 10.20 1.06
C LYS A 349 11.85 10.47 0.63
N LYS A 350 12.22 11.74 0.41
CA LYS A 350 13.59 12.11 0.02
C LYS A 350 14.61 11.80 1.12
N THR A 351 14.34 12.22 2.36
CA THR A 351 15.24 11.92 3.49
C THR A 351 15.31 10.41 3.76
N LEU A 352 14.18 9.71 3.64
CA LEU A 352 14.16 8.25 3.77
C LEU A 352 15.02 7.57 2.71
N ALA A 353 14.92 8.01 1.45
CA ALA A 353 15.72 7.49 0.34
C ALA A 353 17.23 7.67 0.59
N GLN A 354 17.64 8.84 1.08
CA GLN A 354 19.04 9.11 1.47
C GLN A 354 19.54 8.16 2.57
N ARG A 355 18.71 7.87 3.58
CA ARG A 355 19.03 6.90 4.64
C ARG A 355 19.16 5.48 4.10
N LEU A 356 18.26 5.07 3.22
CA LEU A 356 18.33 3.77 2.53
C LEU A 356 19.61 3.65 1.69
N PHE A 357 19.98 4.73 1.00
CA PHE A 357 21.18 4.74 0.17
C PHE A 357 22.46 4.61 1.02
N LEU A 358 22.51 5.14 2.24
CA LEU A 358 23.63 4.85 3.16
C LEU A 358 23.78 3.34 3.41
N GLY A 359 22.66 2.63 3.59
CA GLY A 359 22.67 1.17 3.69
C GLY A 359 23.22 0.50 2.44
N ALA A 360 22.81 0.96 1.27
CA ALA A 360 23.33 0.44 0.00
C ALA A 360 24.83 0.73 -0.19
N ARG A 361 25.30 1.91 0.17
CA ARG A 361 26.74 2.24 0.13
C ARG A 361 27.56 1.24 0.94
N LYS A 362 27.09 0.88 2.14
CA LYS A 362 27.76 -0.12 3.01
C LYS A 362 27.69 -1.53 2.40
N LEU A 363 26.49 -1.98 2.00
CA LEU A 363 26.25 -3.39 1.65
C LEU A 363 26.48 -3.72 0.16
N VAL A 364 26.08 -2.81 -0.73
CA VAL A 364 26.14 -3.04 -2.19
C VAL A 364 27.44 -2.50 -2.79
N TYR A 365 27.89 -1.34 -2.30
CA TYR A 365 29.10 -0.69 -2.81
C TYR A 365 30.35 -0.93 -1.95
N GLY A 366 30.21 -1.62 -0.80
CA GLY A 366 31.32 -2.05 0.05
C GLY A 366 32.03 -0.91 0.81
N GLU A 367 31.38 0.26 0.95
CA GLU A 367 31.98 1.41 1.62
C GLU A 367 32.06 1.20 3.14
N LYS A 368 33.18 1.60 3.74
CA LYS A 368 33.37 1.54 5.20
C LYS A 368 32.79 2.78 5.89
N ILE A 369 31.46 2.82 6.01
CA ILE A 369 30.72 3.94 6.60
C ILE A 369 29.78 3.46 7.71
N THR A 370 29.40 4.38 8.60
CA THR A 370 28.29 4.20 9.52
C THR A 370 26.99 4.46 8.74
N ALA A 371 26.18 3.42 8.56
CA ALA A 371 24.98 3.48 7.69
C ALA A 371 23.66 3.61 8.47
N SER A 372 23.69 3.51 9.79
CA SER A 372 22.52 3.69 10.67
C SER A 372 22.80 4.73 11.75
N GLY A 373 21.76 5.09 12.50
CA GLY A 373 21.92 5.86 13.74
C GLY A 373 22.43 4.98 14.90
N PRO A 374 22.63 5.56 16.10
CA PRO A 374 23.06 4.82 17.28
C PRO A 374 22.10 3.67 17.61
N ILE A 375 22.66 2.47 17.82
CA ILE A 375 21.91 1.28 18.19
C ILE A 375 22.20 0.96 19.66
N TYR A 376 21.14 0.80 20.46
CA TYR A 376 21.27 0.36 21.85
C TYR A 376 22.05 -0.97 21.91
N LYS A 377 23.05 -1.00 22.74
CA LYS A 377 23.87 -2.19 22.97
C LYS A 377 23.66 -2.77 24.37
N ASP A 378 23.80 -1.93 25.38
CA ASP A 378 23.88 -2.37 26.78
C ASP A 378 23.55 -1.22 27.73
N MET A 379 23.15 -1.57 28.94
CA MET A 379 22.89 -0.66 30.05
C MET A 379 23.48 -1.20 31.34
N LYS A 380 24.06 -0.33 32.14
CA LYS A 380 24.45 -0.65 33.51
C LYS A 380 24.08 0.45 34.50
N ILE A 381 23.74 0.04 35.73
CA ILE A 381 23.54 0.95 36.85
C ILE A 381 24.89 1.14 37.55
N SER A 382 25.26 2.37 37.83
CA SER A 382 26.48 2.73 38.53
C SER A 382 26.17 3.85 39.55
N GLY A 383 25.94 3.47 40.79
CA GLY A 383 25.48 4.38 41.85
C GLY A 383 24.10 4.96 41.50
N ASN A 384 24.01 6.28 41.42
CA ASN A 384 22.81 6.99 41.05
C ASN A 384 22.67 7.30 39.54
N LYS A 385 23.40 6.58 38.69
CA LYS A 385 23.44 6.80 37.24
C LYS A 385 23.09 5.53 36.48
N ILE A 386 22.38 5.70 35.39
CA ILE A 386 22.17 4.68 34.37
C ILE A 386 23.07 5.04 33.17
N ILE A 387 24.02 4.12 32.85
CA ILE A 387 24.91 4.28 31.71
C ILE A 387 24.42 3.42 30.57
N ILE A 388 24.07 4.05 29.47
CA ILE A 388 23.60 3.37 28.26
C ILE A 388 24.70 3.40 27.21
N THR A 389 25.02 2.25 26.66
CA THR A 389 26.02 2.08 25.62
C THR A 389 25.37 1.84 24.28
N PHE A 390 25.90 2.46 23.22
CA PHE A 390 25.41 2.34 21.85
C PHE A 390 26.52 1.85 20.92
N THR A 391 26.14 1.14 19.86
CA THR A 391 26.94 0.88 18.66
C THR A 391 26.55 1.84 17.53
N GLU A 392 27.22 1.76 16.40
CA GLU A 392 26.99 2.61 15.21
C GLU A 392 27.01 4.12 15.53
N THR A 393 27.92 4.52 16.43
CA THR A 393 28.02 5.91 16.91
C THR A 393 28.89 6.81 16.03
N GLY A 394 29.55 6.26 15.02
CA GLY A 394 30.43 7.04 14.13
C GLY A 394 31.48 7.85 14.88
N LYS A 395 31.46 9.16 14.75
CA LYS A 395 32.39 10.08 15.45
C LYS A 395 31.93 10.45 16.87
N GLY A 396 30.91 9.85 17.41
CA GLY A 396 30.37 10.10 18.74
C GLY A 396 28.86 10.40 18.71
N LEU A 397 28.29 10.65 19.89
CA LEU A 397 26.87 10.96 20.06
C LEU A 397 26.67 12.48 20.17
N ALA A 398 25.60 12.97 19.58
CA ALA A 398 25.13 14.35 19.72
C ALA A 398 23.63 14.39 19.89
N ILE A 399 23.12 15.39 20.58
CA ILE A 399 21.69 15.66 20.64
C ILE A 399 21.33 16.52 19.43
N ARG A 400 20.37 16.07 18.63
CA ARG A 400 19.92 16.76 17.44
C ARG A 400 19.33 18.14 17.81
N GLY A 401 19.64 19.16 17.03
CA GLY A 401 19.17 20.53 17.25
C GLY A 401 19.92 21.31 18.32
N GLY A 402 21.01 20.78 18.87
CA GLY A 402 21.83 21.46 19.87
C GLY A 402 21.15 21.57 21.25
N GLU A 403 20.10 20.80 21.51
CA GLU A 403 19.43 20.75 22.82
C GLU A 403 20.40 20.22 23.88
N LYS A 404 20.25 20.70 25.13
CA LYS A 404 21.08 20.27 26.26
C LYS A 404 20.49 19.08 27.02
N VAL A 405 19.23 18.74 26.77
CA VAL A 405 18.51 17.68 27.47
C VAL A 405 18.12 16.59 26.51
N LEU A 406 18.50 15.36 26.83
CA LEU A 406 18.07 14.18 26.11
C LEU A 406 16.63 13.84 26.51
N LYS A 407 15.73 13.75 25.51
CA LYS A 407 14.30 13.47 25.70
C LYS A 407 13.97 12.02 25.40
N HIS A 408 12.75 11.60 25.73
CA HIS A 408 12.19 10.28 25.42
C HIS A 408 12.82 9.10 26.18
N PHE A 409 13.34 9.36 27.36
CA PHE A 409 13.69 8.34 28.33
C PHE A 409 12.74 8.41 29.52
N ALA A 410 12.29 7.25 29.97
CA ALA A 410 11.56 7.09 31.22
C ALA A 410 12.38 6.20 32.16
N ILE A 411 12.37 6.52 33.42
CA ILE A 411 12.99 5.72 34.48
C ILE A 411 11.88 5.35 35.46
N ALA A 412 11.78 4.06 35.77
CA ALA A 412 10.84 3.54 36.76
C ALA A 412 11.59 2.67 37.77
N GLY A 413 11.00 2.47 38.94
CA GLY A 413 11.40 1.43 39.88
C GLY A 413 10.88 0.06 39.46
N ASP A 414 10.92 -0.89 40.39
CA ASP A 414 10.42 -2.26 40.17
C ASP A 414 8.91 -2.39 40.33
N ASP A 415 8.20 -1.29 40.68
CA ASP A 415 6.77 -1.18 40.96
C ASP A 415 5.95 -0.57 39.81
#